data_ea11e73291d4878d5d58a1e9bf07500d
#
_entry.id   ea11e73291d4878d5d58a1e9bf07500d
#
_cell.length_a   1.000
_cell.length_b   1.000
_cell.length_c   1.000
_cell.angle_alpha   90.00
_cell.angle_beta   90.00
_cell.angle_gamma   90.00
#
_symmetry.space_group_name_H-M   'P 1'
#
loop_
_entity.id
_entity.type
_entity.pdbx_description
1 polymer ?
#
loop_
_entity_poly.entity_id
_entity_poly.type
_entity_poly.pdbx_seq_one_letter_code
_entity_poly.pdbx_strand_id
1 'polypeptide(L)'
;EEVSGPSAPAIVEYLKERGVRPAMVVDEGGAVVDGVFPGVKQPIAVVGIGEKGFMNVELTARAAGGHASTPAVPSTLGMLCRAVADCEKHQFKAHLTAPVRALFQNVGPYAPFGLRLVFANLWLFGPLLPLLAGRLGGELGAMMRTTMAFTTAQGSKQINVLPTEASAGVNLRLVNLDTPESAAQHLKDVIRNDKVEVKVTYAQNASPYASAEDANWETLAKAVGDTWQGSIVSPYLMMACSDSRHFSAICRDVYKFSAMALSKEQRGLIHNNDERIPVREIAKTVEFFTRLEQSI
;
A
#
# COMPACT_ATOMS: atom_id res chain seq x y z
N GLU A 1 -7.36 15.43 -0.52
CA GLU A 1 -6.42 14.51 0.14
C GLU A 1 -6.63 13.09 -0.34
N GLU A 2 -7.82 12.53 -0.19
CA GLU A 2 -8.19 11.17 -0.60
C GLU A 2 -7.95 10.86 -2.09
N VAL A 3 -7.95 11.88 -2.92
CA VAL A 3 -7.81 11.76 -4.39
C VAL A 3 -6.55 12.44 -4.93
N SER A 4 -5.57 12.74 -4.07
CA SER A 4 -4.33 13.44 -4.47
C SER A 4 -4.60 14.71 -5.27
N GLY A 5 -5.16 15.70 -4.61
CA GLY A 5 -5.48 17.00 -5.21
C GLY A 5 -4.23 17.74 -5.72
N PRO A 6 -4.40 18.88 -6.42
CA PRO A 6 -3.29 19.63 -7.00
C PRO A 6 -2.49 20.45 -5.97
N SER A 7 -2.93 20.53 -4.71
CA SER A 7 -2.33 21.42 -3.69
C SER A 7 -0.92 20.98 -3.29
N ALA A 8 -0.72 19.71 -2.94
CA ALA A 8 0.59 19.23 -2.52
C ALA A 8 1.66 19.32 -3.64
N PRO A 9 1.38 18.92 -4.89
CA PRO A 9 2.28 19.18 -6.01
C PRO A 9 2.63 20.67 -6.19
N ALA A 10 1.64 21.57 -6.07
CA ALA A 10 1.86 23.02 -6.22
C ALA A 10 2.73 23.57 -5.09
N ILE A 11 2.53 23.11 -3.84
CA ILE A 11 3.37 23.50 -2.70
C ILE A 11 4.82 23.03 -2.92
N VAL A 12 5.00 21.80 -3.36
CA VAL A 12 6.34 21.24 -3.63
C VAL A 12 7.06 22.04 -4.71
N GLU A 13 6.39 22.40 -5.81
CA GLU A 13 6.99 23.21 -6.87
C GLU A 13 7.34 24.63 -6.37
N TYR A 14 6.45 25.26 -5.61
CA TYR A 14 6.72 26.55 -4.97
C TYR A 14 7.94 26.53 -4.04
N LEU A 15 8.07 25.48 -3.22
CA LEU A 15 9.24 25.31 -2.34
C LEU A 15 10.53 25.09 -3.15
N LYS A 16 10.44 24.29 -4.20
CA LYS A 16 11.54 23.98 -5.11
C LYS A 16 12.07 25.22 -5.83
N GLU A 17 11.18 26.09 -6.36
CA GLU A 17 11.52 27.37 -6.99
C GLU A 17 12.26 28.31 -6.02
N ARG A 18 11.94 28.25 -4.74
CA ARG A 18 12.61 29.01 -3.67
C ARG A 18 13.90 28.37 -3.15
N GLY A 19 14.29 27.23 -3.69
CA GLY A 19 15.49 26.51 -3.26
C GLY A 19 15.36 25.85 -1.88
N VAL A 20 14.12 25.72 -1.34
CA VAL A 20 13.90 25.08 -0.05
C VAL A 20 14.14 23.58 -0.19
N ARG A 21 14.93 23.04 0.73
CA ARG A 21 15.25 21.61 0.84
C ARG A 21 14.99 21.17 2.28
N PRO A 22 13.82 20.59 2.59
CA PRO A 22 13.56 20.05 3.92
C PRO A 22 14.58 18.97 4.29
N ALA A 23 15.07 18.98 5.52
CA ALA A 23 15.94 17.92 6.03
C ALA A 23 15.16 16.60 6.15
N MET A 24 13.93 16.69 6.66
CA MET A 24 12.98 15.58 6.69
C MET A 24 11.55 16.12 6.52
N VAL A 25 10.64 15.23 6.11
CA VAL A 25 9.19 15.45 6.09
C VAL A 25 8.54 14.34 6.89
N VAL A 26 7.61 14.68 7.76
CA VAL A 26 6.77 13.72 8.51
C VAL A 26 5.33 14.03 8.20
N ASP A 27 4.62 13.02 7.70
CA ASP A 27 3.22 13.11 7.30
C ASP A 27 2.42 11.94 7.92
N GLU A 28 1.15 11.86 7.63
CA GLU A 28 0.27 10.77 8.08
C GLU A 28 0.70 9.40 7.54
N GLY A 29 0.19 8.33 8.15
CA GLY A 29 0.36 6.97 7.65
C GLY A 29 0.46 5.92 8.74
N GLY A 30 1.67 5.52 9.13
CA GLY A 30 1.87 4.58 10.22
C GLY A 30 1.43 5.14 11.57
N ALA A 31 1.31 4.27 12.57
CA ALA A 31 0.90 4.64 13.92
C ALA A 31 1.49 3.66 14.95
N VAL A 32 1.27 3.92 16.23
CA VAL A 32 1.53 2.92 17.28
C VAL A 32 0.36 1.95 17.33
N VAL A 33 0.60 0.68 17.05
CA VAL A 33 -0.45 -0.33 16.86
C VAL A 33 -0.21 -1.59 17.69
N ASP A 34 -1.30 -2.15 18.20
CA ASP A 34 -1.28 -3.40 18.95
C ASP A 34 -1.73 -4.59 18.09
N GLY A 35 -1.19 -5.78 18.40
CA GLY A 35 -1.71 -7.05 17.87
C GLY A 35 -1.53 -7.26 16.38
N VAL A 36 -0.67 -6.50 15.71
CA VAL A 36 -0.39 -6.65 14.26
C VAL A 36 0.57 -7.78 13.94
N PHE A 37 1.40 -8.18 14.91
CA PHE A 37 2.39 -9.24 14.70
C PHE A 37 2.08 -10.44 15.61
N PRO A 38 1.90 -11.65 15.05
CA PRO A 38 1.55 -12.83 15.85
C PRO A 38 2.56 -13.12 16.95
N GLY A 39 2.09 -13.12 18.21
CA GLY A 39 2.88 -13.45 19.37
C GLY A 39 3.79 -12.35 19.90
N VAL A 40 3.80 -11.17 19.29
CA VAL A 40 4.46 -9.96 19.84
C VAL A 40 3.46 -9.23 20.71
N LYS A 41 3.83 -9.00 21.98
CA LYS A 41 2.95 -8.38 22.99
C LYS A 41 3.11 -6.85 23.08
N GLN A 42 4.28 -6.36 22.71
CA GLN A 42 4.57 -4.93 22.73
C GLN A 42 3.83 -4.21 21.60
N PRO A 43 3.38 -2.98 21.81
CA PRO A 43 2.95 -2.10 20.74
C PRO A 43 4.08 -1.92 19.72
N ILE A 44 3.73 -1.79 18.47
CA ILE A 44 4.69 -1.52 17.39
C ILE A 44 4.38 -0.15 16.80
N ALA A 45 5.32 0.78 16.91
CA ALA A 45 5.27 2.05 16.20
C ALA A 45 5.79 1.83 14.77
N VAL A 46 4.88 1.66 13.83
CA VAL A 46 5.22 1.47 12.42
C VAL A 46 5.37 2.82 11.73
N VAL A 47 6.56 3.13 11.26
CA VAL A 47 6.89 4.38 10.55
C VAL A 47 7.10 4.05 9.08
N GLY A 48 6.25 4.58 8.21
CA GLY A 48 6.37 4.37 6.76
C GLY A 48 7.62 5.06 6.22
N ILE A 49 8.54 4.29 5.65
CA ILE A 49 9.71 4.82 4.94
C ILE A 49 9.49 4.89 3.43
N GLY A 50 8.34 4.46 2.98
CA GLY A 50 7.87 4.52 1.60
C GLY A 50 6.43 4.09 1.54
N GLU A 51 5.78 4.35 0.42
CA GLU A 51 4.40 3.96 0.16
C GLU A 51 4.26 3.30 -1.21
N LYS A 52 3.21 2.50 -1.34
CA LYS A 52 2.90 1.82 -2.61
C LYS A 52 2.43 2.83 -3.65
N GLY A 53 2.68 2.50 -4.92
CA GLY A 53 2.07 3.20 -6.04
C GLY A 53 0.57 2.90 -6.13
N PHE A 54 -0.11 3.69 -6.94
CA PHE A 54 -1.54 3.61 -7.16
C PHE A 54 -1.83 3.54 -8.66
N MET A 55 -2.67 2.61 -9.10
CA MET A 55 -3.03 2.48 -10.50
C MET A 55 -4.48 2.01 -10.64
N ASN A 56 -5.24 2.67 -11.48
CA ASN A 56 -6.56 2.24 -11.90
C ASN A 56 -6.51 1.74 -13.35
N VAL A 57 -7.10 0.57 -13.56
CA VAL A 57 -7.21 -0.03 -14.89
C VAL A 57 -8.66 -0.41 -15.16
N GLU A 58 -9.10 -0.16 -16.38
CA GLU A 58 -10.35 -0.66 -16.92
C GLU A 58 -10.07 -1.80 -17.90
N LEU A 59 -10.68 -2.94 -17.66
CA LEU A 59 -10.74 -4.06 -18.59
C LEU A 59 -12.03 -3.94 -19.38
N THR A 60 -11.95 -3.92 -20.71
CA THR A 60 -13.15 -3.80 -21.57
C THR A 60 -13.18 -4.91 -22.60
N ALA A 61 -14.16 -5.80 -22.49
CA ALA A 61 -14.43 -6.84 -23.49
C ALA A 61 -15.43 -6.34 -24.53
N ARG A 62 -15.14 -6.57 -25.82
CA ARG A 62 -16.04 -6.20 -26.94
C ARG A 62 -16.33 -7.38 -27.83
N ALA A 63 -17.62 -7.56 -28.17
CA ALA A 63 -18.08 -8.53 -29.17
C ALA A 63 -19.43 -8.11 -29.77
N ALA A 64 -19.93 -8.89 -30.71
CA ALA A 64 -21.30 -8.69 -31.21
C ALA A 64 -22.32 -8.92 -30.12
N GLY A 65 -23.22 -7.95 -29.94
CA GLY A 65 -24.40 -8.10 -29.09
C GLY A 65 -25.45 -8.96 -29.76
N GLY A 66 -26.62 -9.09 -29.12
CA GLY A 66 -27.74 -9.83 -29.71
C GLY A 66 -28.81 -10.22 -28.68
N HIS A 67 -29.75 -11.05 -29.15
CA HIS A 67 -30.80 -11.58 -28.30
C HIS A 67 -30.26 -12.77 -27.50
N ALA A 68 -30.63 -12.84 -26.19
CA ALA A 68 -30.12 -13.87 -25.29
C ALA A 68 -30.53 -15.31 -25.62
N SER A 69 -31.56 -15.50 -26.51
CA SER A 69 -32.00 -16.84 -26.93
C SER A 69 -31.04 -17.50 -27.92
N THR A 70 -30.15 -16.74 -28.56
CA THR A 70 -29.17 -17.24 -29.56
C THR A 70 -27.76 -16.72 -29.19
N PRO A 71 -27.20 -17.12 -28.02
CA PRO A 71 -25.95 -16.56 -27.53
C PRO A 71 -24.73 -17.03 -28.34
N ALA A 72 -23.85 -16.09 -28.68
CA ALA A 72 -22.51 -16.45 -29.11
C ALA A 72 -21.67 -16.96 -27.92
N VAL A 73 -20.79 -17.94 -28.17
CA VAL A 73 -19.87 -18.49 -27.14
C VAL A 73 -18.42 -18.26 -27.60
N PRO A 74 -17.60 -17.62 -26.78
CA PRO A 74 -17.92 -16.97 -25.50
C PRO A 74 -18.70 -15.67 -25.69
N SER A 75 -19.61 -15.37 -24.75
CA SER A 75 -20.31 -14.07 -24.70
C SER A 75 -19.36 -12.96 -24.24
N THR A 76 -19.71 -11.70 -24.51
CA THR A 76 -18.93 -10.52 -24.10
C THR A 76 -18.66 -10.52 -22.61
N LEU A 77 -19.72 -10.72 -21.79
CA LEU A 77 -19.58 -10.80 -20.34
C LEU A 77 -18.77 -12.03 -19.90
N GLY A 78 -18.94 -13.17 -20.57
CA GLY A 78 -18.18 -14.39 -20.29
C GLY A 78 -16.68 -14.23 -20.55
N MET A 79 -16.28 -13.45 -21.56
CA MET A 79 -14.87 -13.11 -21.81
C MET A 79 -14.30 -12.25 -20.69
N LEU A 80 -15.05 -11.21 -20.27
CA LEU A 80 -14.64 -10.33 -19.17
C LEU A 80 -14.48 -11.11 -17.86
N CYS A 81 -15.48 -11.93 -17.49
CA CYS A 81 -15.43 -12.73 -16.26
C CYS A 81 -14.23 -13.69 -16.23
N ARG A 82 -13.89 -14.28 -17.38
CA ARG A 82 -12.69 -15.12 -17.50
C ARG A 82 -11.42 -14.29 -17.30
N ALA A 83 -11.31 -13.11 -17.92
CA ALA A 83 -10.17 -12.23 -17.74
C ALA A 83 -9.96 -11.83 -16.27
N VAL A 84 -11.05 -11.49 -15.57
CA VAL A 84 -11.01 -11.18 -14.13
C VAL A 84 -10.53 -12.39 -13.33
N ALA A 85 -11.11 -13.57 -13.55
CA ALA A 85 -10.75 -14.79 -12.83
C ALA A 85 -9.29 -15.21 -13.09
N ASP A 86 -8.81 -15.04 -14.33
CA ASP A 86 -7.42 -15.33 -14.68
C ASP A 86 -6.46 -14.36 -13.97
N CYS A 87 -6.79 -13.07 -13.90
CA CYS A 87 -6.01 -12.08 -13.15
C CYS A 87 -5.98 -12.41 -11.64
N GLU A 88 -7.11 -12.76 -11.02
CA GLU A 88 -7.16 -13.14 -9.61
C GLU A 88 -6.35 -14.40 -9.31
N LYS A 89 -6.33 -15.36 -10.24
CA LYS A 89 -5.56 -16.60 -10.13
C LYS A 89 -4.05 -16.37 -10.31
N HIS A 90 -3.65 -15.42 -11.15
CA HIS A 90 -2.25 -15.14 -11.48
C HIS A 90 -1.80 -13.81 -10.85
N GLN A 91 -1.70 -13.81 -9.54
CA GLN A 91 -1.27 -12.67 -8.75
C GLN A 91 0.17 -12.24 -9.07
N PHE A 92 0.49 -10.97 -8.83
CA PHE A 92 1.87 -10.48 -8.91
C PHE A 92 2.80 -11.26 -7.99
N LYS A 93 4.05 -11.37 -8.40
CA LYS A 93 5.08 -12.04 -7.61
C LYS A 93 5.34 -11.27 -6.32
N ALA A 94 5.44 -12.00 -5.21
CA ALA A 94 5.80 -11.40 -3.94
C ALA A 94 7.32 -11.27 -3.79
N HIS A 95 7.77 -10.20 -3.10
CA HIS A 95 9.17 -9.87 -2.88
C HIS A 95 9.41 -9.44 -1.43
N LEU A 96 10.56 -9.80 -0.87
CA LEU A 96 11.01 -9.28 0.42
C LEU A 96 11.68 -7.90 0.19
N THR A 97 10.87 -6.84 0.17
CA THR A 97 11.35 -5.47 -0.03
C THR A 97 12.17 -4.98 1.17
N ALA A 98 12.98 -3.92 1.00
CA ALA A 98 13.79 -3.38 2.09
C ALA A 98 12.96 -2.98 3.33
N PRO A 99 11.83 -2.25 3.22
CA PRO A 99 11.00 -1.93 4.38
C PRO A 99 10.46 -3.16 5.12
N VAL A 100 10.04 -4.20 4.38
CA VAL A 100 9.52 -5.44 4.97
C VAL A 100 10.63 -6.23 5.66
N ARG A 101 11.82 -6.25 5.07
CA ARG A 101 13.01 -6.86 5.70
C ARG A 101 13.34 -6.17 7.02
N ALA A 102 13.40 -4.85 7.02
CA ALA A 102 13.68 -4.05 8.22
C ALA A 102 12.61 -4.25 9.30
N LEU A 103 11.33 -4.31 8.91
CA LEU A 103 10.24 -4.64 9.84
C LEU A 103 10.48 -6.00 10.52
N PHE A 104 10.81 -7.04 9.77
CA PHE A 104 11.07 -8.37 10.33
C PHE A 104 12.31 -8.39 11.25
N GLN A 105 13.34 -7.63 10.90
CA GLN A 105 14.55 -7.52 11.72
C GLN A 105 14.27 -6.81 13.04
N ASN A 106 13.48 -5.72 13.03
CA ASN A 106 13.17 -4.94 14.24
C ASN A 106 12.17 -5.66 15.15
N VAL A 107 11.17 -6.33 14.59
CA VAL A 107 10.14 -7.04 15.37
C VAL A 107 10.57 -8.45 15.75
N GLY A 108 11.46 -9.05 14.98
CA GLY A 108 11.93 -10.43 15.17
C GLY A 108 12.42 -10.78 16.57
N PRO A 109 13.25 -9.96 17.25
CA PRO A 109 13.71 -10.23 18.62
C PRO A 109 12.59 -10.44 19.64
N TYR A 110 11.42 -9.85 19.41
CA TYR A 110 10.26 -9.88 20.31
C TYR A 110 9.25 -10.98 19.92
N ALA A 111 9.47 -11.65 18.80
CA ALA A 111 8.58 -12.68 18.30
C ALA A 111 8.79 -14.04 19.03
N PRO A 112 7.80 -14.95 19.01
CA PRO A 112 7.97 -16.32 19.49
C PRO A 112 9.16 -17.04 18.83
N PHE A 113 9.76 -17.98 19.53
CA PHE A 113 11.03 -18.63 19.12
C PHE A 113 11.06 -19.06 17.65
N GLY A 114 10.02 -19.71 17.14
CA GLY A 114 9.98 -20.15 15.74
C GLY A 114 10.05 -19.01 14.73
N LEU A 115 9.30 -17.92 14.95
CA LEU A 115 9.35 -16.72 14.10
C LEU A 115 10.66 -15.97 14.27
N ARG A 116 11.18 -15.87 15.49
CA ARG A 116 12.49 -15.29 15.78
C ARG A 116 13.60 -15.98 15.03
N LEU A 117 13.57 -17.33 14.99
CA LEU A 117 14.54 -18.12 14.21
C LEU A 117 14.49 -17.78 12.71
N VAL A 118 13.29 -17.65 12.14
CA VAL A 118 13.08 -17.28 10.73
C VAL A 118 13.59 -15.85 10.47
N PHE A 119 13.20 -14.88 11.30
CA PHE A 119 13.57 -13.48 11.09
C PHE A 119 15.04 -13.18 11.35
N ALA A 120 15.69 -13.89 12.27
CA ALA A 120 17.13 -13.79 12.48
C ALA A 120 17.94 -14.38 11.30
N ASN A 121 17.34 -15.25 10.49
CA ASN A 121 17.99 -15.92 9.37
C ASN A 121 17.32 -15.58 8.03
N LEU A 122 17.00 -14.30 7.79
CA LEU A 122 16.39 -13.85 6.53
C LEU A 122 17.25 -14.12 5.29
N TRP A 123 18.54 -14.30 5.46
CA TRP A 123 19.43 -14.73 4.38
C TRP A 123 19.07 -16.14 3.87
N LEU A 124 18.61 -17.04 4.76
CA LEU A 124 18.20 -18.41 4.46
C LEU A 124 16.71 -18.50 4.12
N PHE A 125 15.85 -17.90 4.94
CA PHE A 125 14.39 -18.01 4.83
C PHE A 125 13.77 -16.91 3.95
N GLY A 126 14.49 -15.82 3.68
CA GLY A 126 14.02 -14.68 2.89
C GLY A 126 13.42 -15.08 1.52
N PRO A 127 14.00 -16.00 0.76
CA PRO A 127 13.40 -16.46 -0.50
C PRO A 127 12.08 -17.22 -0.35
N LEU A 128 11.83 -17.84 0.82
CA LEU A 128 10.61 -18.61 1.10
C LEU A 128 9.47 -17.75 1.64
N LEU A 129 9.77 -16.66 2.34
CA LEU A 129 8.75 -15.78 2.94
C LEU A 129 7.76 -15.20 1.92
N PRO A 130 8.18 -14.70 0.74
CA PRO A 130 7.25 -14.24 -0.27
C PRO A 130 6.28 -15.31 -0.78
N LEU A 131 6.74 -16.56 -0.90
CA LEU A 131 5.91 -17.68 -1.32
C LEU A 131 4.83 -18.00 -0.28
N LEU A 132 5.18 -17.97 0.99
CA LEU A 132 4.26 -18.21 2.10
C LEU A 132 3.28 -17.04 2.25
N ALA A 133 3.77 -15.80 2.28
CA ALA A 133 2.95 -14.60 2.38
C ALA A 133 1.99 -14.45 1.20
N GLY A 134 2.42 -14.83 0.00
CA GLY A 134 1.59 -14.85 -1.19
C GLY A 134 0.37 -15.79 -1.07
N ARG A 135 0.50 -16.88 -0.32
CA ARG A 135 -0.59 -17.83 -0.06
C ARG A 135 -1.47 -17.45 1.12
N LEU A 136 -0.90 -16.81 2.14
CA LEU A 136 -1.62 -16.43 3.35
C LEU A 136 -2.52 -15.21 3.16
N GLY A 137 -2.25 -14.36 2.16
CA GLY A 137 -2.99 -13.11 1.94
C GLY A 137 -2.80 -12.08 3.07
N GLY A 138 -3.79 -11.20 3.25
CA GLY A 138 -3.81 -10.20 4.31
C GLY A 138 -2.74 -9.11 4.18
N GLU A 139 -2.52 -8.36 5.26
CA GLU A 139 -1.60 -7.20 5.29
C GLU A 139 -0.16 -7.59 4.91
N LEU A 140 0.33 -8.72 5.42
CA LEU A 140 1.68 -9.18 5.12
C LEU A 140 1.87 -9.50 3.64
N GLY A 141 0.90 -10.20 3.02
CA GLY A 141 0.92 -10.46 1.59
C GLY A 141 0.85 -9.17 0.77
N ALA A 142 0.04 -8.20 1.22
CA ALA A 142 -0.08 -6.89 0.58
C ALA A 142 1.20 -6.05 0.66
N MET A 143 1.97 -6.12 1.74
CA MET A 143 3.26 -5.44 1.84
C MET A 143 4.35 -6.02 0.92
N MET A 144 4.22 -7.27 0.49
CA MET A 144 5.26 -8.00 -0.23
C MET A 144 5.02 -8.06 -1.75
N ARG A 145 3.84 -7.67 -2.25
CA ARG A 145 3.52 -7.71 -3.69
C ARG A 145 2.61 -6.57 -4.12
N THR A 146 2.59 -6.30 -5.41
CA THR A 146 1.53 -5.52 -6.04
C THR A 146 0.21 -6.25 -5.87
N THR A 147 -0.80 -5.54 -5.36
CA THR A 147 -2.14 -6.09 -5.13
C THR A 147 -3.12 -5.61 -6.19
N MET A 148 -4.11 -6.44 -6.52
CA MET A 148 -5.21 -6.14 -7.42
C MET A 148 -6.53 -6.31 -6.68
N ALA A 149 -7.42 -5.34 -6.82
CA ALA A 149 -8.79 -5.41 -6.28
C ALA A 149 -9.76 -5.03 -7.39
N PHE A 150 -10.54 -5.98 -7.87
CA PHE A 150 -11.64 -5.71 -8.79
C PHE A 150 -12.82 -5.14 -7.99
N THR A 151 -13.22 -3.91 -8.31
CA THR A 151 -14.17 -3.15 -7.50
C THR A 151 -15.45 -2.80 -8.24
N THR A 152 -15.43 -2.79 -9.57
CA THR A 152 -16.59 -2.51 -10.41
C THR A 152 -16.70 -3.51 -11.54
N ALA A 153 -17.95 -3.82 -11.94
CA ALA A 153 -18.23 -4.61 -13.13
C ALA A 153 -19.55 -4.14 -13.77
N GLN A 154 -19.57 -4.04 -15.07
CA GLN A 154 -20.74 -3.63 -15.86
C GLN A 154 -20.92 -4.55 -17.07
N GLY A 155 -22.20 -4.75 -17.44
CA GLY A 155 -22.58 -5.51 -18.64
C GLY A 155 -23.91 -5.00 -19.18
N SER A 156 -24.79 -5.89 -19.64
CA SER A 156 -26.12 -5.49 -20.09
C SER A 156 -26.99 -5.01 -18.94
N LYS A 157 -27.80 -3.98 -19.19
CA LYS A 157 -28.87 -3.53 -18.26
C LYS A 157 -30.11 -4.40 -18.33
N GLN A 158 -30.24 -5.23 -19.38
CA GLN A 158 -31.38 -6.10 -19.62
C GLN A 158 -30.94 -7.56 -19.68
N ILE A 159 -31.65 -8.44 -18.98
CA ILE A 159 -31.31 -9.86 -18.85
C ILE A 159 -31.42 -10.63 -20.18
N ASN A 160 -32.26 -10.17 -21.08
CA ASN A 160 -32.51 -10.81 -22.38
C ASN A 160 -31.69 -10.21 -23.54
N VAL A 161 -30.70 -9.35 -23.25
CA VAL A 161 -29.84 -8.69 -24.25
C VAL A 161 -28.38 -9.03 -23.99
N LEU A 162 -27.69 -9.54 -25.01
CA LEU A 162 -26.24 -9.72 -24.96
C LEU A 162 -25.56 -8.37 -25.18
N PRO A 163 -24.68 -7.91 -24.25
CA PRO A 163 -24.00 -6.63 -24.39
C PRO A 163 -22.97 -6.68 -25.53
N THR A 164 -22.82 -5.59 -26.24
CA THR A 164 -21.69 -5.38 -27.18
C THR A 164 -20.40 -5.06 -26.45
N GLU A 165 -20.51 -4.55 -25.23
CA GLU A 165 -19.40 -4.18 -24.38
C GLU A 165 -19.70 -4.58 -22.93
N ALA A 166 -18.65 -5.06 -22.23
CA ALA A 166 -18.67 -5.29 -20.80
C ALA A 166 -17.34 -4.81 -20.20
N SER A 167 -17.38 -4.15 -19.06
CA SER A 167 -16.19 -3.60 -18.41
C SER A 167 -16.06 -3.98 -16.94
N ALA A 168 -14.83 -4.01 -16.45
CA ALA A 168 -14.48 -4.18 -15.04
C ALA A 168 -13.36 -3.23 -14.66
N GLY A 169 -13.52 -2.57 -13.50
CA GLY A 169 -12.49 -1.72 -12.92
C GLY A 169 -11.67 -2.47 -11.89
N VAL A 170 -10.35 -2.32 -11.97
CA VAL A 170 -9.40 -2.88 -11.01
C VAL A 170 -8.50 -1.78 -10.46
N ASN A 171 -8.39 -1.74 -9.13
CA ASN A 171 -7.43 -0.91 -8.41
C ASN A 171 -6.19 -1.74 -8.10
N LEU A 172 -5.02 -1.23 -8.46
CA LEU A 172 -3.74 -1.83 -8.13
C LEU A 172 -2.98 -0.95 -7.14
N ARG A 173 -2.28 -1.60 -6.21
CA ARG A 173 -1.31 -0.95 -5.31
C ARG A 173 0.07 -1.53 -5.60
N LEU A 174 0.90 -0.72 -6.26
CA LEU A 174 2.18 -1.15 -6.80
C LEU A 174 3.26 -1.13 -5.71
N VAL A 175 4.02 -2.23 -5.57
CA VAL A 175 5.31 -2.15 -4.85
C VAL A 175 6.34 -1.47 -5.75
N ASN A 176 7.41 -0.92 -5.19
CA ASN A 176 8.43 -0.17 -5.96
C ASN A 176 9.29 -1.02 -6.90
N LEU A 177 9.02 -2.30 -7.03
CA LEU A 177 9.62 -3.19 -8.03
C LEU A 177 8.77 -3.30 -9.30
N ASP A 178 7.53 -2.83 -9.24
CA ASP A 178 6.60 -2.78 -10.36
C ASP A 178 6.32 -1.33 -10.77
N THR A 179 6.34 -1.08 -12.06
CA THR A 179 5.90 0.19 -12.64
C THR A 179 4.49 0.06 -13.21
N PRO A 180 3.77 1.16 -13.50
CA PRO A 180 2.49 1.10 -14.20
C PRO A 180 2.55 0.32 -15.52
N GLU A 181 3.66 0.46 -16.27
CA GLU A 181 3.88 -0.22 -17.54
C GLU A 181 4.04 -1.72 -17.33
N SER A 182 4.88 -2.15 -16.38
CA SER A 182 5.09 -3.57 -16.06
C SER A 182 3.80 -4.22 -15.53
N ALA A 183 3.02 -3.48 -14.72
CA ALA A 183 1.75 -3.95 -14.20
C ALA A 183 0.69 -4.11 -15.31
N ALA A 184 0.57 -3.14 -16.22
CA ALA A 184 -0.31 -3.25 -17.37
C ALA A 184 0.10 -4.42 -18.29
N GLN A 185 1.39 -4.63 -18.49
CA GLN A 185 1.89 -5.76 -19.28
C GLN A 185 1.58 -7.10 -18.61
N HIS A 186 1.75 -7.21 -17.29
CA HIS A 186 1.35 -8.42 -16.55
C HIS A 186 -0.12 -8.77 -16.75
N LEU A 187 -1.04 -7.78 -16.68
CA LEU A 187 -2.47 -8.01 -16.94
C LEU A 187 -2.70 -8.54 -18.36
N LYS A 188 -2.07 -7.94 -19.39
CA LYS A 188 -2.16 -8.40 -20.78
C LYS A 188 -1.64 -9.82 -20.95
N ASP A 189 -0.51 -10.14 -20.32
CA ASP A 189 0.14 -11.47 -20.41
C ASP A 189 -0.70 -12.56 -19.74
N VAL A 190 -1.48 -12.19 -18.70
CA VAL A 190 -2.39 -13.11 -18.02
C VAL A 190 -3.68 -13.30 -18.85
N ILE A 191 -4.28 -12.21 -19.32
CA ILE A 191 -5.57 -12.23 -20.02
C ILE A 191 -5.48 -12.95 -21.38
N ARG A 192 -4.43 -12.70 -22.17
CA ARG A 192 -4.16 -13.34 -23.47
C ARG A 192 -5.36 -13.38 -24.40
N ASN A 193 -6.12 -12.28 -24.45
CA ASN A 193 -7.31 -12.18 -25.28
C ASN A 193 -7.40 -10.78 -25.89
N ASP A 194 -7.19 -10.68 -27.21
CA ASP A 194 -7.19 -9.42 -27.96
C ASP A 194 -8.54 -8.70 -27.98
N LYS A 195 -9.63 -9.39 -27.61
CA LYS A 195 -10.97 -8.81 -27.47
C LYS A 195 -11.20 -8.17 -26.09
N VAL A 196 -10.21 -8.24 -25.19
CA VAL A 196 -10.23 -7.61 -23.88
C VAL A 196 -9.15 -6.54 -23.85
N GLU A 197 -9.57 -5.30 -23.95
CA GLU A 197 -8.70 -4.14 -23.85
C GLU A 197 -8.28 -3.92 -22.38
N VAL A 198 -7.01 -3.61 -22.14
CA VAL A 198 -6.45 -3.20 -20.84
C VAL A 198 -6.09 -1.73 -20.94
N LYS A 199 -6.88 -0.86 -20.33
CA LYS A 199 -6.70 0.59 -20.36
C LYS A 199 -6.34 1.13 -18.98
N VAL A 200 -5.16 1.71 -18.85
CA VAL A 200 -4.76 2.45 -17.65
C VAL A 200 -5.49 3.79 -17.65
N THR A 201 -6.30 4.05 -16.62
CA THR A 201 -7.06 5.30 -16.48
C THR A 201 -6.38 6.29 -15.55
N TYR A 202 -5.58 5.80 -14.61
CA TYR A 202 -4.78 6.60 -13.70
C TYR A 202 -3.59 5.78 -13.19
N ALA A 203 -2.43 6.41 -13.02
CA ALA A 203 -1.27 5.73 -12.44
C ALA A 203 -0.31 6.70 -11.74
N GLN A 204 0.24 6.23 -10.62
CA GLN A 204 1.34 6.82 -9.89
C GLN A 204 2.32 5.73 -9.45
N ASN A 205 3.62 5.95 -9.62
CA ASN A 205 4.65 5.05 -9.12
C ASN A 205 4.66 4.98 -7.59
N ALA A 206 5.21 3.90 -7.04
CA ALA A 206 5.56 3.84 -5.62
C ALA A 206 6.57 4.95 -5.28
N SER A 207 6.51 5.46 -4.04
CA SER A 207 7.48 6.45 -3.60
C SER A 207 8.88 5.84 -3.42
N PRO A 208 9.95 6.63 -3.56
CA PRO A 208 11.28 6.22 -3.09
C PRO A 208 11.24 5.86 -1.61
N TYR A 209 12.18 5.03 -1.16
CA TYR A 209 12.34 4.75 0.26
C TYR A 209 13.22 5.80 0.92
N ALA A 210 12.74 6.35 2.05
CA ALA A 210 13.56 7.11 2.98
C ALA A 210 14.57 6.18 3.69
N SER A 211 15.63 6.74 4.23
CA SER A 211 16.58 6.00 5.05
C SER A 211 15.91 5.55 6.38
N ALA A 212 16.30 4.38 6.86
CA ALA A 212 15.98 3.89 8.19
C ALA A 212 17.25 3.66 9.04
N GLU A 213 18.36 4.31 8.67
CA GLU A 213 19.69 4.09 9.26
C GLU A 213 20.48 5.41 9.44
N ASP A 214 19.91 6.57 9.09
CA ASP A 214 20.57 7.87 9.20
C ASP A 214 20.11 8.68 10.41
N ALA A 215 20.75 9.84 10.62
CA ALA A 215 20.47 10.72 11.75
C ALA A 215 19.01 11.21 11.81
N ASN A 216 18.36 11.42 10.65
CA ASN A 216 16.96 11.83 10.60
C ASN A 216 16.05 10.69 11.11
N TRP A 217 16.35 9.46 10.71
CA TRP A 217 15.65 8.28 11.24
C TRP A 217 15.88 8.12 12.75
N GLU A 218 17.11 8.21 13.21
CA GLU A 218 17.45 8.08 14.63
C GLU A 218 16.69 9.12 15.47
N THR A 219 16.66 10.38 15.02
CA THR A 219 15.92 11.47 15.67
C THR A 219 14.43 11.17 15.75
N LEU A 220 13.83 10.79 14.63
CA LEU A 220 12.40 10.44 14.57
C LEU A 220 12.09 9.23 15.45
N ALA A 221 12.84 8.15 15.30
CA ALA A 221 12.64 6.91 16.06
C ALA A 221 12.79 7.14 17.57
N LYS A 222 13.73 7.98 17.98
CA LYS A 222 13.91 8.38 19.39
C LYS A 222 12.69 9.16 19.90
N ALA A 223 12.21 10.17 19.16
CA ALA A 223 11.04 10.96 19.55
C ALA A 223 9.79 10.07 19.69
N VAL A 224 9.60 9.10 18.78
CA VAL A 224 8.53 8.10 18.86
C VAL A 224 8.68 7.23 20.11
N GLY A 225 9.84 6.64 20.33
CA GLY A 225 10.10 5.73 21.46
C GLY A 225 9.99 6.41 22.83
N ASP A 226 10.43 7.67 22.93
CA ASP A 226 10.33 8.47 24.15
C ASP A 226 8.87 8.87 24.47
N THR A 227 8.04 9.03 23.45
CA THR A 227 6.63 9.39 23.60
C THR A 227 5.76 8.17 23.90
N TRP A 228 5.93 7.07 23.18
CA TRP A 228 5.23 5.80 23.42
C TRP A 228 6.19 4.75 23.96
N GLN A 229 6.57 4.93 25.23
CA GLN A 229 7.54 4.07 25.91
C GLN A 229 7.12 2.59 25.89
N GLY A 230 8.09 1.72 25.62
CA GLY A 230 7.86 0.28 25.52
C GLY A 230 7.36 -0.19 24.14
N SER A 231 7.12 0.72 23.21
CA SER A 231 6.83 0.36 21.81
C SER A 231 8.11 -0.03 21.06
N ILE A 232 7.96 -0.93 20.09
CA ILE A 232 9.01 -1.29 19.12
C ILE A 232 8.89 -0.31 17.94
N VAL A 233 9.85 0.59 17.77
CA VAL A 233 9.85 1.48 16.59
C VAL A 233 10.41 0.72 15.39
N SER A 234 9.67 0.69 14.31
CA SER A 234 10.08 -0.06 13.12
C SER A 234 9.69 0.64 11.83
N PRO A 235 10.61 0.68 10.83
CA PRO A 235 10.21 1.06 9.48
C PRO A 235 9.25 0.04 8.89
N TYR A 236 8.37 0.49 8.00
CA TYR A 236 7.48 -0.38 7.25
C TYR A 236 7.14 0.22 5.87
N LEU A 237 6.51 -0.57 5.00
CA LEU A 237 5.96 -0.10 3.73
C LEU A 237 4.48 0.28 3.93
N MET A 238 4.14 1.54 3.78
CA MET A 238 2.76 2.00 3.80
C MET A 238 2.01 1.49 2.57
N MET A 239 0.86 0.86 2.80
CA MET A 239 0.04 0.27 1.74
C MET A 239 -0.93 1.28 1.11
N ALA A 240 -1.29 2.33 1.86
CA ALA A 240 -2.04 3.48 1.40
C ALA A 240 -1.13 4.52 0.73
N CYS A 241 -1.68 5.65 0.36
CA CYS A 241 -0.96 6.79 -0.21
C CYS A 241 -1.20 8.02 0.66
N SER A 242 -0.22 8.94 0.69
CA SER A 242 -0.34 10.25 1.29
C SER A 242 0.21 11.32 0.35
N ASP A 243 -0.12 12.58 0.63
CA ASP A 243 0.36 13.71 -0.16
C ASP A 243 1.88 13.95 -0.01
N SER A 244 2.49 13.40 1.04
CA SER A 244 3.94 13.51 1.29
C SER A 244 4.78 12.89 0.18
N ARG A 245 4.24 11.99 -0.62
CA ARG A 245 4.93 11.40 -1.77
C ARG A 245 5.52 12.44 -2.73
N HIS A 246 4.84 13.58 -2.88
CA HIS A 246 5.28 14.67 -3.76
C HIS A 246 6.53 15.34 -3.23
N PHE A 247 6.72 15.38 -1.91
CA PHE A 247 7.91 15.96 -1.27
C PHE A 247 9.19 15.17 -1.55
N SER A 248 9.09 13.92 -2.00
CA SER A 248 10.27 13.15 -2.44
C SER A 248 11.04 13.83 -3.59
N ALA A 249 10.44 14.80 -4.29
CA ALA A 249 11.12 15.62 -5.30
C ALA A 249 12.12 16.64 -4.72
N ILE A 250 11.97 17.01 -3.43
CA ILE A 250 12.78 18.03 -2.74
C ILE A 250 13.36 17.57 -1.40
N CYS A 251 12.96 16.41 -0.92
CA CYS A 251 13.42 15.81 0.33
C CYS A 251 13.67 14.32 0.14
N ARG A 252 14.79 13.81 0.64
CA ARG A 252 15.11 12.38 0.60
C ARG A 252 14.36 11.60 1.68
N ASP A 253 14.24 12.20 2.87
CA ASP A 253 13.76 11.53 4.07
C ASP A 253 12.31 11.95 4.34
N VAL A 254 11.37 11.23 3.68
CA VAL A 254 9.93 11.44 3.79
C VAL A 254 9.32 10.27 4.54
N TYR A 255 8.94 10.51 5.80
CA TYR A 255 8.37 9.52 6.71
C TYR A 255 6.86 9.67 6.83
N LYS A 256 6.17 8.57 7.10
CA LYS A 256 4.71 8.49 7.25
C LYS A 256 4.39 7.95 8.63
N PHE A 257 3.95 8.84 9.53
CA PHE A 257 3.64 8.48 10.91
C PHE A 257 2.54 9.36 11.48
N SER A 258 1.34 8.82 11.59
CA SER A 258 0.26 9.42 12.38
C SER A 258 0.60 9.27 13.86
N ALA A 259 0.93 10.38 14.50
CA ALA A 259 1.50 10.42 15.86
C ALA A 259 0.45 10.06 16.92
N MET A 260 -0.09 8.84 16.90
CA MET A 260 -1.11 8.34 17.81
C MET A 260 -1.02 6.82 18.00
N ALA A 261 -1.56 6.33 19.12
CA ALA A 261 -1.74 4.91 19.35
C ALA A 261 -3.18 4.50 18.99
N LEU A 262 -3.31 3.46 18.17
CA LEU A 262 -4.59 2.95 17.68
C LEU A 262 -4.74 1.45 17.96
N SER A 263 -5.82 1.08 18.64
CA SER A 263 -6.21 -0.32 18.77
C SER A 263 -6.65 -0.89 17.42
N LYS A 264 -6.73 -2.23 17.33
CA LYS A 264 -7.26 -2.91 16.13
C LYS A 264 -8.68 -2.44 15.77
N GLU A 265 -9.51 -2.20 16.78
CA GLU A 265 -10.88 -1.69 16.58
C GLU A 265 -10.86 -0.28 15.99
N GLN A 266 -10.08 0.63 16.58
CA GLN A 266 -9.96 2.01 16.13
C GLN A 266 -9.44 2.13 14.70
N ARG A 267 -8.45 1.30 14.33
CA ARG A 267 -7.96 1.23 12.93
C ARG A 267 -9.05 0.81 11.95
N GLY A 268 -9.98 -0.06 12.37
CA GLY A 268 -11.13 -0.45 11.55
C GLY A 268 -12.18 0.64 11.36
N LEU A 269 -12.09 1.73 12.12
CA LEU A 269 -13.00 2.89 12.00
C LEU A 269 -12.48 3.99 11.07
N ILE A 270 -11.23 3.92 10.62
CA ILE A 270 -10.66 4.88 9.67
C ILE A 270 -11.51 4.85 8.38
N HIS A 271 -11.99 6.02 7.95
CA HIS A 271 -12.92 6.21 6.81
C HIS A 271 -14.26 5.47 6.97
N ASN A 272 -14.65 5.15 8.21
CA ASN A 272 -15.90 4.46 8.50
C ASN A 272 -16.78 5.30 9.44
N ASN A 273 -18.02 4.85 9.65
CA ASN A 273 -18.90 5.46 10.66
C ASN A 273 -18.26 5.36 12.05
N ASP A 274 -18.51 6.39 12.88
CA ASP A 274 -17.99 6.50 14.25
C ASP A 274 -16.47 6.58 14.34
N GLU A 275 -15.77 7.04 13.31
CA GLU A 275 -14.34 7.33 13.36
C GLU A 275 -14.03 8.26 14.53
N ARG A 276 -13.08 7.84 15.37
CA ARG A 276 -12.77 8.55 16.62
C ARG A 276 -11.33 8.27 17.06
N ILE A 277 -10.76 9.26 17.74
CA ILE A 277 -9.46 9.17 18.39
C ILE A 277 -9.61 9.42 19.88
N PRO A 278 -8.94 8.69 20.78
CA PRO A 278 -8.93 9.00 22.20
C PRO A 278 -8.29 10.37 22.48
N VAL A 279 -8.93 11.19 23.33
CA VAL A 279 -8.43 12.54 23.66
C VAL A 279 -6.99 12.51 24.18
N ARG A 280 -6.60 11.49 24.94
CA ARG A 280 -5.22 11.31 25.43
C ARG A 280 -4.19 11.23 24.31
N GLU A 281 -4.56 10.74 23.12
CA GLU A 281 -3.64 10.63 21.98
C GLU A 281 -3.35 12.00 21.38
N ILE A 282 -4.26 12.96 21.45
CA ILE A 282 -4.02 14.35 21.06
C ILE A 282 -2.86 14.94 21.88
N ALA A 283 -2.87 14.72 23.21
CA ALA A 283 -1.77 15.16 24.08
C ALA A 283 -0.44 14.48 23.71
N LYS A 284 -0.49 13.19 23.38
CA LYS A 284 0.69 12.43 22.93
C LYS A 284 1.21 12.92 21.57
N THR A 285 0.33 13.28 20.66
CA THR A 285 0.70 13.91 19.39
C THR A 285 1.47 15.22 19.61
N VAL A 286 0.97 16.09 20.51
CA VAL A 286 1.65 17.34 20.87
C VAL A 286 3.02 17.06 21.51
N GLU A 287 3.07 16.11 22.44
CA GLU A 287 4.34 15.69 23.09
C GLU A 287 5.35 15.21 22.04
N PHE A 288 4.94 14.37 21.11
CA PHE A 288 5.80 13.84 20.05
C PHE A 288 6.39 14.96 19.18
N PHE A 289 5.54 15.84 18.63
CA PHE A 289 6.04 16.92 17.77
C PHE A 289 6.91 17.91 18.54
N THR A 290 6.59 18.21 19.81
CA THR A 290 7.46 19.04 20.66
C THR A 290 8.84 18.42 20.85
N ARG A 291 8.91 17.10 21.11
CA ARG A 291 10.18 16.37 21.24
C ARG A 291 10.96 16.36 19.94
N LEU A 292 10.26 16.13 18.83
CA LEU A 292 10.87 16.09 17.51
C LEU A 292 11.48 17.44 17.13
N GLU A 293 10.75 18.54 17.30
CA GLU A 293 11.21 19.90 17.03
C GLU A 293 12.39 20.32 17.91
N GLN A 294 12.43 19.87 19.17
CA GLN A 294 13.55 20.15 20.09
C GLN A 294 14.81 19.34 19.77
N SER A 295 14.69 18.30 18.93
CA SER A 295 15.80 17.41 18.58
C SER A 295 16.44 17.71 17.23
N ILE A 296 15.88 18.66 16.48
CA ILE A 296 16.36 19.20 15.21
C ILE A 296 17.11 20.52 15.46
#